data_ba8a188da96b6b375d9d357a8929d404
#
_entry.id   ba8a188da96b6b375d9d357a8929d404
#
_cell.length_a   1.000
_cell.length_b   1.000
_cell.length_c   1.000
_cell.angle_alpha   90.00
_cell.angle_beta   90.00
_cell.angle_gamma   90.00
#
_symmetry.space_group_name_H-M   'P 1'
#
loop_
_entity.id
_entity.type
_entity.pdbx_description
1 polymer ?
#
loop_
_entity_poly.entity_id
_entity_poly.type
_entity_poly.pdbx_seq_one_letter_code
_entity_poly.pdbx_strand_id
1 'polypeptide(L)'
;MRKTGPATSLHVTPPAWVRMDASGLIRFVSRQAELLFGYDGDDLGGRPIEMLIPEPVGKIYEEHRQDSYPDPRARARGLDLVASGRRRDGHWFPASINLSHVDTRHGLSVIAEVRDLTDGDEAGR
;
A
#
# COMPACT_ATOMS: atom_id res chain seq x y z
N MET A 1 -12.51 27.96 13.70
CA MET A 1 -12.28 27.43 13.57
C MET A 1 -12.16 27.10 13.58
N ARG A 2 -12.06 26.96 13.51
CA ARG A 2 -11.82 26.28 13.41
C ARG A 2 -11.92 25.59 13.26
N LYS A 3 -12.00 25.42 13.07
CA LYS A 3 -12.03 24.60 12.95
C LYS A 3 -12.05 23.93 12.76
N THR A 4 -12.10 23.98 12.55
CA THR A 4 -12.08 23.24 12.47
C THR A 4 -12.05 22.62 12.15
N GLY A 5 -12.07 22.73 11.65
CA GLY A 5 -12.06 21.85 11.13
C GLY A 5 -11.87 21.11 11.14
N PRO A 6 -11.59 21.52 10.86
CA PRO A 6 -11.66 20.42 10.88
C PRO A 6 -11.46 19.34 11.68
N ALA A 7 -12.20 19.25 12.36
CA ALA A 7 -12.21 18.12 13.23
C ALA A 7 -12.13 16.83 12.48
N THR A 8 -12.79 16.81 11.34
CA THR A 8 -12.76 15.62 10.48
C THR A 8 -11.35 15.27 10.03
N SER A 9 -10.58 16.28 9.72
CA SER A 9 -9.23 16.04 9.27
C SER A 9 -8.36 15.43 10.36
N LEU A 10 -8.76 15.60 11.62
CA LEU A 10 -8.01 15.03 12.73
C LEU A 10 -8.09 13.51 12.74
N HIS A 11 -9.11 12.95 12.10
CA HIS A 11 -9.29 11.50 12.06
C HIS A 11 -8.75 10.89 10.78
N VAL A 12 -8.26 11.73 9.86
CA VAL A 12 -7.74 11.25 8.60
C VAL A 12 -6.23 11.14 8.72
N THR A 13 -5.75 9.93 8.61
CA THR A 13 -4.32 9.66 8.60
C THR A 13 -3.89 9.48 7.16
N PRO A 14 -2.85 10.18 6.71
CA PRO A 14 -2.36 9.94 5.37
C PRO A 14 -2.01 8.47 5.17
N PRO A 15 -2.36 7.89 4.05
CA PRO A 15 -2.07 6.48 3.83
C PRO A 15 -0.57 6.24 3.68
N ALA A 16 -0.17 5.04 4.00
CA ALA A 16 1.19 4.59 3.78
C ALA A 16 1.31 4.17 2.32
N TRP A 17 2.32 4.67 1.63
CA TRP A 17 2.55 4.39 0.22
C TRP A 17 3.84 3.61 0.05
N VAL A 18 3.77 2.55 -0.74
CA VAL A 18 4.96 1.81 -1.16
C VAL A 18 4.90 1.68 -2.67
N ARG A 19 5.94 2.12 -3.35
CA ARG A 19 6.05 1.96 -4.79
C ARG A 19 7.08 0.87 -5.10
N MET A 20 6.72 -0.03 -5.97
CA MET A 20 7.60 -1.11 -6.38
C MET A 20 7.71 -1.15 -7.89
N ASP A 21 8.78 -1.74 -8.41
CA ASP A 21 8.93 -1.92 -9.84
C ASP A 21 8.21 -3.21 -10.27
N ALA A 22 8.28 -3.49 -11.56
CA ALA A 22 7.61 -4.66 -12.12
C ALA A 22 8.10 -5.98 -11.55
N SER A 23 9.30 -5.98 -10.97
CA SER A 23 9.87 -7.17 -10.34
C SER A 23 9.43 -7.34 -8.89
N GLY A 24 8.70 -6.36 -8.35
CA GLY A 24 8.28 -6.41 -6.95
C GLY A 24 9.29 -5.88 -5.97
N LEU A 25 10.31 -5.17 -6.46
CA LEU A 25 11.30 -4.57 -5.59
C LEU A 25 10.88 -3.16 -5.21
N ILE A 26 11.03 -2.83 -3.92
CA ILE A 26 10.64 -1.54 -3.39
C ILE A 26 11.54 -0.45 -3.93
N ARG A 27 10.93 0.64 -4.42
CA ARG A 27 11.68 1.78 -4.97
C ARG A 27 11.40 3.07 -4.22
N PHE A 28 10.29 3.13 -3.49
CA PHE A 28 9.93 4.31 -2.70
C PHE A 28 8.99 3.90 -1.58
N VAL A 29 9.14 4.54 -0.42
CA VAL A 29 8.18 4.41 0.67
C VAL A 29 7.90 5.81 1.21
N SER A 30 6.65 6.06 1.58
CA SER A 30 6.29 7.32 2.19
C SER A 30 6.69 7.31 3.67
N ARG A 31 6.68 8.49 4.28
CA ARG A 31 6.98 8.60 5.70
C ARG A 31 6.02 7.75 6.53
N GLN A 32 4.73 7.75 6.16
CA GLN A 32 3.74 6.94 6.87
C GLN A 32 4.04 5.46 6.75
N ALA A 33 4.55 5.03 5.60
CA ALA A 33 4.94 3.63 5.44
C ALA A 33 6.13 3.29 6.31
N GLU A 34 7.10 4.18 6.42
CA GLU A 34 8.22 3.99 7.34
C GLU A 34 7.73 3.79 8.76
N LEU A 35 6.81 4.65 9.19
CA LEU A 35 6.28 4.58 10.56
C LEU A 35 5.43 3.31 10.75
N LEU A 36 4.65 2.97 9.76
CA LEU A 36 3.76 1.81 9.87
C LEU A 36 4.54 0.52 9.98
N PHE A 37 5.54 0.33 9.13
CA PHE A 37 6.29 -0.91 9.08
C PHE A 37 7.52 -0.91 9.99
N GLY A 38 7.95 0.25 10.45
CA GLY A 38 9.06 0.35 11.39
C GLY A 38 10.44 0.28 10.74
N TYR A 39 10.54 0.66 9.47
CA TYR A 39 11.80 0.68 8.74
C TYR A 39 12.11 2.09 8.29
N ASP A 40 13.40 2.38 8.11
CA ASP A 40 13.80 3.55 7.36
C ASP A 40 13.68 3.24 5.87
N GLY A 41 13.35 4.26 5.07
CA GLY A 41 13.24 4.06 3.63
C GLY A 41 14.52 3.54 3.00
N ASP A 42 15.67 3.96 3.55
CA ASP A 42 16.97 3.51 3.05
C ASP A 42 17.16 2.01 3.24
N ASP A 43 16.54 1.44 4.26
CA ASP A 43 16.62 0.00 4.51
C ASP A 43 15.70 -0.81 3.60
N LEU A 44 14.71 -0.16 3.01
CA LEU A 44 13.72 -0.85 2.20
C LEU A 44 14.01 -0.78 0.71
N GLY A 45 14.72 0.23 0.26
CA GLY A 45 14.99 0.39 -1.16
C GLY A 45 15.70 -0.82 -1.75
N GLY A 46 15.14 -1.35 -2.84
CA GLY A 46 15.70 -2.53 -3.50
C GLY A 46 15.33 -3.85 -2.88
N ARG A 47 14.56 -3.84 -1.78
CA ARG A 47 14.11 -5.07 -1.13
C ARG A 47 12.79 -5.53 -1.71
N PRO A 48 12.50 -6.83 -1.64
CA PRO A 48 11.23 -7.33 -2.14
C PRO A 48 10.07 -6.89 -1.25
N ILE A 49 8.94 -6.60 -1.90
CA ILE A 49 7.73 -6.19 -1.18
C ILE A 49 7.25 -7.27 -0.22
N GLU A 50 7.59 -8.53 -0.50
CA GLU A 50 7.14 -9.66 0.34
C GLU A 50 7.65 -9.57 1.77
N MET A 51 8.70 -8.82 2.02
CA MET A 51 9.14 -8.65 3.40
C MET A 51 8.18 -7.81 4.22
N LEU A 52 7.37 -6.97 3.56
CA LEU A 52 6.36 -6.14 4.23
C LEU A 52 4.98 -6.79 4.16
N ILE A 53 4.67 -7.42 3.03
CA ILE A 53 3.38 -8.03 2.75
C ILE A 53 3.66 -9.38 2.11
N PRO A 54 3.52 -10.48 2.86
CA PRO A 54 3.93 -11.80 2.36
C PRO A 54 3.04 -12.36 1.27
N GLU A 55 1.80 -11.91 1.18
CA GLU A 55 0.93 -12.35 0.11
C GLU A 55 1.54 -11.96 -1.24
N PRO A 56 1.33 -12.76 -2.29
CA PRO A 56 1.94 -12.47 -3.59
C PRO A 56 1.19 -11.36 -4.32
N VAL A 57 1.25 -10.15 -3.76
CA VAL A 57 0.46 -9.02 -4.26
C VAL A 57 0.80 -8.68 -5.72
N GLY A 58 2.06 -8.83 -6.09
CA GLY A 58 2.48 -8.56 -7.46
C GLY A 58 1.79 -9.47 -8.46
N LYS A 59 1.74 -10.77 -8.13
CA LYS A 59 1.10 -11.74 -9.00
C LYS A 59 -0.41 -11.53 -9.04
N ILE A 60 -1.00 -11.26 -7.87
CA ILE A 60 -2.43 -11.01 -7.78
C ILE A 60 -2.80 -9.81 -8.64
N TYR A 61 -2.01 -8.75 -8.55
CA TYR A 61 -2.27 -7.54 -9.32
C TYR A 61 -2.09 -7.78 -10.81
N GLU A 62 -1.09 -8.56 -11.20
CA GLU A 62 -0.86 -8.86 -12.60
C GLU A 62 -2.05 -9.59 -13.20
N GLU A 63 -2.61 -10.55 -12.50
CA GLU A 63 -3.79 -11.27 -12.92
C GLU A 63 -4.99 -10.35 -13.03
N HIS A 64 -5.17 -9.48 -12.04
CA HIS A 64 -6.26 -8.52 -12.05
C HIS A 64 -6.13 -7.57 -13.25
N ARG A 65 -4.92 -7.11 -13.51
CA ARG A 65 -4.67 -6.17 -14.60
C ARG A 65 -5.03 -6.77 -15.94
N GLN A 66 -4.70 -8.04 -16.13
CA GLN A 66 -5.04 -8.73 -17.37
C GLN A 66 -6.54 -8.89 -17.52
N ASP A 67 -7.22 -9.27 -16.45
CA ASP A 67 -8.67 -9.45 -16.47
C ASP A 67 -9.39 -8.14 -16.76
N SER A 68 -8.83 -7.04 -16.30
CA SER A 68 -9.45 -5.72 -16.43
C SER A 68 -8.96 -4.96 -17.66
N TYR A 69 -8.11 -5.55 -18.44
CA TYR A 69 -7.45 -4.85 -19.53
C TYR A 69 -8.42 -4.15 -20.47
N PRO A 70 -9.52 -4.78 -20.91
CA PRO A 70 -10.44 -4.09 -21.82
C PRO A 70 -11.30 -3.04 -21.17
N ASP A 71 -11.28 -2.91 -19.84
CA ASP A 71 -12.12 -1.95 -19.14
C ASP A 71 -11.27 -0.87 -18.48
N PRO A 72 -11.17 0.32 -19.08
CA PRO A 72 -10.37 1.39 -18.50
C PRO A 72 -10.82 1.81 -17.10
N ARG A 73 -12.12 1.70 -16.80
CA ARG A 73 -12.62 2.08 -15.49
C ARG A 73 -12.11 1.15 -14.40
N ALA A 74 -12.12 -0.14 -14.69
CA ALA A 74 -11.60 -1.13 -13.74
C ALA A 74 -10.12 -0.91 -13.50
N ARG A 75 -9.37 -0.61 -14.56
CA ARG A 75 -7.93 -0.35 -14.41
C ARG A 75 -7.67 0.90 -13.58
N ALA A 76 -8.48 1.93 -13.76
CA ALA A 76 -8.30 3.21 -13.07
C ALA A 76 -8.56 3.08 -11.56
N ARG A 77 -9.49 2.21 -11.18
CA ARG A 77 -9.81 2.03 -9.76
C ARG A 77 -8.74 1.26 -9.01
N GLY A 78 -7.94 0.48 -9.72
CA GLY A 78 -6.97 -0.37 -9.07
C GLY A 78 -7.62 -1.60 -8.46
N LEU A 79 -6.90 -2.27 -7.60
CA LEU A 79 -7.37 -3.49 -6.94
C LEU A 79 -7.30 -3.32 -5.43
N ASP A 80 -8.44 -3.53 -4.77
CA ASP A 80 -8.50 -3.53 -3.30
C ASP A 80 -8.42 -4.96 -2.80
N LEU A 81 -7.60 -5.17 -1.79
CA LEU A 81 -7.53 -6.48 -1.15
C LEU A 81 -7.18 -6.34 0.31
N VAL A 82 -7.43 -7.40 1.06
CA VAL A 82 -7.04 -7.49 2.46
C VAL A 82 -5.87 -8.46 2.54
N ALA A 83 -4.85 -8.06 3.26
CA ALA A 83 -3.62 -8.84 3.37
C ALA A 83 -3.04 -8.64 4.75
N SER A 84 -1.90 -9.27 5.01
CA SER A 84 -1.20 -9.14 6.27
C SER A 84 0.02 -8.27 6.08
N GLY A 85 0.18 -7.27 6.97
CA GLY A 85 1.41 -6.50 7.01
C GLY A 85 2.32 -7.05 8.08
N ARG A 86 3.61 -6.91 7.90
CA ARG A 86 4.60 -7.35 8.89
C ARG A 86 5.53 -6.22 9.21
N ARG A 87 5.60 -5.89 10.49
CA ARG A 87 6.51 -4.86 10.96
C ARG A 87 7.92 -5.41 11.12
N ARG A 88 8.86 -4.51 11.21
CA ARG A 88 10.28 -4.88 11.37
C ARG A 88 10.50 -5.80 12.56
N ASP A 89 9.77 -5.59 13.64
CA ASP A 89 9.90 -6.42 14.85
C ASP A 89 9.24 -7.78 14.72
N GLY A 90 8.64 -8.08 13.56
CA GLY A 90 7.97 -9.34 13.30
C GLY A 90 6.49 -9.33 13.63
N HIS A 91 5.97 -8.23 14.15
CA HIS A 91 4.57 -8.14 14.52
C HIS A 91 3.67 -8.06 13.28
N TRP A 92 2.64 -8.89 13.23
CA TRP A 92 1.69 -8.93 12.12
C TRP A 92 0.49 -8.04 12.39
N PHE A 93 -0.06 -7.46 11.35
CA PHE A 93 -1.29 -6.69 11.46
C PHE A 93 -2.13 -6.89 10.19
N PRO A 94 -3.47 -6.83 10.32
CA PRO A 94 -4.33 -6.90 9.14
C PRO A 94 -4.26 -5.57 8.39
N ALA A 95 -4.23 -5.64 7.07
CA ALA A 95 -4.06 -4.46 6.26
C ALA A 95 -5.04 -4.46 5.08
N SER A 96 -5.51 -3.28 4.74
CA SER A 96 -6.25 -3.03 3.51
C SER A 96 -5.26 -2.44 2.52
N ILE A 97 -5.21 -2.99 1.33
CA ILE A 97 -4.22 -2.56 0.34
C ILE A 97 -4.94 -2.26 -0.97
N ASN A 98 -4.65 -1.08 -1.51
CA ASN A 98 -5.08 -0.74 -2.86
C ASN A 98 -3.86 -0.75 -3.76
N LEU A 99 -3.92 -1.54 -4.82
CA LEU A 99 -2.84 -1.65 -5.79
C LEU A 99 -3.25 -0.95 -7.08
N SER A 100 -2.38 -0.07 -7.56
CA SER A 100 -2.55 0.60 -8.84
C SER A 100 -1.20 0.67 -9.52
N HIS A 101 -1.16 1.17 -10.75
CA HIS A 101 0.11 1.24 -11.45
C HIS A 101 0.22 2.51 -12.27
N VAL A 102 1.46 2.85 -12.58
CA VAL A 102 1.81 3.93 -13.48
C VAL A 102 2.85 3.40 -14.44
N ASP A 103 2.65 3.64 -15.73
CA ASP A 103 3.65 3.31 -16.73
C ASP A 103 4.66 4.44 -16.78
N THR A 104 5.94 4.07 -16.66
CA THR A 104 7.02 5.05 -16.73
C THR A 104 7.97 4.66 -17.84
N ARG A 105 8.88 5.56 -18.17
CA ARG A 105 9.89 5.24 -19.19
C ARG A 105 10.81 4.12 -18.74
N HIS A 106 10.84 3.83 -17.47
CA HIS A 106 11.65 2.74 -16.92
C HIS A 106 10.84 1.48 -16.69
N GLY A 107 9.60 1.45 -17.18
CA GLY A 107 8.73 0.30 -17.04
C GLY A 107 7.59 0.57 -16.09
N LEU A 108 6.91 -0.49 -15.71
CA LEU A 108 5.74 -0.41 -14.85
C LEU A 108 6.14 -0.17 -13.41
N SER A 109 5.48 0.78 -12.77
CA SER A 109 5.57 0.99 -11.33
C SER A 109 4.23 0.65 -10.70
N VAL A 110 4.25 -0.17 -9.66
CA VAL A 110 3.04 -0.54 -8.92
C VAL A 110 3.06 0.22 -7.60
N ILE A 111 1.93 0.81 -7.26
CA ILE A 111 1.78 1.60 -6.05
C ILE A 111 0.83 0.88 -5.11
N ALA A 112 1.30 0.59 -3.90
CA ALA A 112 0.50 -0.01 -2.86
C ALA A 112 0.16 1.04 -1.82
N GLU A 113 -1.13 1.29 -1.64
CA GLU A 113 -1.61 2.14 -0.57
C GLU A 113 -2.06 1.24 0.56
N VAL A 114 -1.41 1.33 1.70
CA VAL A 114 -1.59 0.38 2.79
C VAL A 114 -2.25 1.07 3.98
N ARG A 115 -3.27 0.44 4.53
CA ARG A 115 -3.94 0.91 5.74
C ARG A 115 -3.94 -0.19 6.78
N ASP A 116 -3.57 0.16 8.00
CA ASP A 116 -3.63 -0.75 9.12
C ASP A 116 -5.08 -0.84 9.60
N LEU A 117 -5.63 -2.04 9.61
CA LEU A 117 -7.01 -2.25 10.00
C LEU A 117 -7.20 -2.47 11.50
N THR A 118 -6.10 -2.55 12.24
CA THR A 118 -6.18 -2.80 13.68
C THR A 118 -7.00 -1.72 14.39
N ASP A 119 -6.67 -0.46 14.12
CA ASP A 119 -7.38 0.65 14.75
C ASP A 119 -8.82 0.76 14.25
N GLY A 120 -9.04 0.37 13.01
CA GLY A 120 -10.38 0.35 12.45
C GLY A 120 -11.29 -0.58 13.21
N ASP A 121 -10.77 -1.72 13.61
CA ASP A 121 -11.56 -2.67 14.40
C ASP A 121 -11.96 -2.07 15.73
N GLU A 122 -11.06 -1.36 16.36
CA GLU A 122 -11.35 -0.72 17.64
C GLU A 122 -12.35 0.41 17.46
N ALA A 123 -12.18 1.18 16.40
CA ALA A 123 -13.05 2.30 16.14
C ALA A 123 -14.47 1.85 15.84
N GLY A 124 -14.63 0.63 15.39
CA GLY A 124 -15.94 0.09 15.09
C GLY A 124 -16.80 -0.19 16.30
N ARG A 125 -16.24 -0.08 17.46
CA ARG A 125 -17.00 -0.35 18.70
C ARG A 125 -17.69 0.87 19.26
#